data_e312ba836ed619dd3dcbddc4599c1088
#
_entry.id   e312ba836ed619dd3dcbddc4599c1088
#
_cell.length_a   1.000
_cell.length_b   1.000
_cell.length_c   1.000
_cell.angle_alpha   90.00
_cell.angle_beta   90.00
_cell.angle_gamma   90.00
#
_symmetry.space_group_name_H-M   'P 1'
#
loop_
_entity.id
_entity.type
_entity.pdbx_description
1 polymer ?
#
loop_
_entity_poly.entity_id
_entity_poly.type
_entity_poly.pdbx_seq_one_letter_code
_entity_poly.pdbx_strand_id
1 'polypeptide(L)'
;PAVGTGSHLDTVPQGGAYDGALGVIAGFYALMQYKPQQLKRDLELIVFRAEESSRFGFSCIGSKVLTGKIDRTRWEQNRDDEGNNFFDVLKSLGYQHENLDQCLLKSDRYSAFVELHIEQGKRLENDQKTIGIVNGIAAPTRFSVTVNGHADHSGATPMYQRQDALVA
;
A
#
# COMPACT_ATOMS: atom_id res chain seq x y z
N PRO A 1 -22.66 7.92 -11.96
CA PRO A 1 -21.46 7.26 -11.42
C PRO A 1 -20.86 6.27 -12.44
N ALA A 2 -19.54 6.26 -12.58
CA ALA A 2 -18.80 5.34 -13.43
C ALA A 2 -18.69 3.93 -12.79
N VAL A 3 -18.15 2.99 -13.53
CA VAL A 3 -17.60 1.73 -13.00
C VAL A 3 -16.09 1.81 -13.14
N GLY A 4 -15.40 1.64 -12.03
CA GLY A 4 -13.94 1.68 -11.95
C GLY A 4 -13.31 0.30 -11.93
N THR A 5 -12.11 0.21 -12.48
CA THR A 5 -11.19 -0.90 -12.29
C THR A 5 -9.77 -0.37 -12.18
N GLY A 6 -8.86 -1.15 -11.67
CA GLY A 6 -7.46 -0.76 -11.59
C GLY A 6 -6.74 -1.48 -10.45
N SER A 7 -5.47 -1.16 -10.32
CA SER A 7 -4.56 -1.63 -9.29
C SER A 7 -3.34 -0.69 -9.26
N HIS A 8 -2.18 -1.17 -8.84
CA HIS A 8 -0.93 -0.40 -8.76
C HIS A 8 0.15 -0.95 -9.70
N LEU A 9 1.22 -0.19 -9.90
CA LEU A 9 2.39 -0.60 -10.69
C LEU A 9 3.68 -0.63 -9.89
N ASP A 10 3.68 -0.04 -8.70
CA ASP A 10 4.79 -0.16 -7.76
C ASP A 10 4.79 -1.53 -7.09
N THR A 11 5.95 -2.01 -6.68
CA THR A 11 6.15 -3.30 -6.03
C THR A 11 7.06 -3.18 -4.82
N VAL A 12 7.06 -4.21 -3.97
CA VAL A 12 8.11 -4.36 -2.95
C VAL A 12 9.46 -4.65 -3.63
N PRO A 13 10.63 -4.38 -2.98
CA PRO A 13 11.96 -4.48 -3.61
C PRO A 13 12.28 -5.81 -4.29
N GLN A 14 11.67 -6.90 -3.87
CA GLN A 14 11.83 -8.23 -4.49
C GLN A 14 10.46 -8.80 -4.87
N GLY A 15 9.57 -7.95 -5.36
CA GLY A 15 8.23 -8.31 -5.79
C GLY A 15 8.21 -9.16 -7.06
N GLY A 16 7.15 -9.93 -7.22
CA GLY A 16 6.90 -10.67 -8.44
C GLY A 16 6.41 -9.75 -9.58
N ALA A 17 6.49 -10.25 -10.80
CA ALA A 17 6.13 -9.48 -12.01
C ALA A 17 4.62 -9.20 -12.14
N TYR A 18 3.78 -9.84 -11.35
CA TYR A 18 2.32 -9.78 -11.51
C TYR A 18 1.61 -8.98 -10.40
N ASP A 19 2.31 -8.71 -9.30
CA ASP A 19 1.73 -7.98 -8.18
C ASP A 19 1.35 -6.56 -8.59
N GLY A 20 0.09 -6.21 -8.43
CA GLY A 20 -0.51 -4.98 -8.91
C GLY A 20 -0.59 -4.85 -10.44
N ALA A 21 0.52 -5.09 -11.14
CA ALA A 21 0.63 -4.92 -12.59
C ALA A 21 -0.38 -5.75 -13.38
N LEU A 22 -0.67 -6.99 -12.93
CA LEU A 22 -1.70 -7.82 -13.57
C LEU A 22 -3.07 -7.15 -13.53
N GLY A 23 -3.45 -6.57 -12.40
CA GLY A 23 -4.73 -5.88 -12.24
C GLY A 23 -4.87 -4.67 -13.16
N VAL A 24 -3.80 -3.88 -13.31
CA VAL A 24 -3.77 -2.74 -14.22
C VAL A 24 -3.91 -3.19 -15.68
N ILE A 25 -3.11 -4.17 -16.11
CA ILE A 25 -3.11 -4.65 -17.50
C ILE A 25 -4.44 -5.33 -17.83
N ALA A 26 -4.95 -6.17 -16.95
CA ALA A 26 -6.22 -6.84 -17.13
C ALA A 26 -7.40 -5.84 -17.17
N GLY A 27 -7.38 -4.83 -16.27
CA GLY A 27 -8.37 -3.76 -16.31
C GLY A 27 -8.32 -2.98 -17.63
N PHE A 28 -7.14 -2.59 -18.08
CA PHE A 28 -6.96 -1.93 -19.37
C PHE A 28 -7.48 -2.80 -20.54
N TYR A 29 -7.10 -4.07 -20.57
CA TYR A 29 -7.55 -5.00 -21.59
C TYR A 29 -9.08 -5.16 -21.56
N ALA A 30 -9.68 -5.28 -20.38
CA ALA A 30 -11.12 -5.36 -20.24
C ALA A 30 -11.84 -4.13 -20.82
N LEU A 31 -11.33 -2.92 -20.53
CA LEU A 31 -11.90 -1.69 -21.06
C LEU A 31 -11.86 -1.65 -22.60
N MET A 32 -10.79 -2.16 -23.20
CA MET A 32 -10.64 -2.20 -24.66
C MET A 32 -11.64 -3.13 -25.37
N GLN A 33 -12.27 -4.08 -24.64
CA GLN A 33 -13.26 -4.98 -25.24
C GLN A 33 -14.63 -4.32 -25.47
N TYR A 34 -14.87 -3.17 -24.86
CA TYR A 34 -16.16 -2.48 -24.95
C TYR A 34 -16.13 -1.33 -25.96
N LYS A 35 -17.18 -1.23 -26.75
CA LYS A 35 -17.41 -0.05 -27.59
C LYS A 35 -18.23 0.98 -26.83
N PRO A 36 -17.91 2.28 -26.93
CA PRO A 36 -18.60 3.33 -26.16
C PRO A 36 -20.12 3.28 -26.29
N GLN A 37 -20.63 2.92 -27.49
CA GLN A 37 -22.07 2.84 -27.77
C GLN A 37 -22.79 1.71 -27.02
N GLN A 38 -22.06 0.76 -26.46
CA GLN A 38 -22.60 -0.39 -25.70
C GLN A 38 -22.69 -0.10 -24.21
N LEU A 39 -22.08 1.00 -23.77
CA LEU A 39 -21.95 1.32 -22.35
C LEU A 39 -23.12 2.17 -21.86
N LYS A 40 -23.67 1.81 -20.72
CA LYS A 40 -24.66 2.61 -19.98
C LYS A 40 -24.00 3.56 -18.98
N ARG A 41 -22.72 3.39 -18.70
CA ARG A 41 -21.90 4.16 -17.76
C ARG A 41 -20.49 4.24 -18.29
N ASP A 42 -19.77 5.26 -17.86
CA ASP A 42 -18.34 5.36 -18.11
C ASP A 42 -17.60 4.22 -17.40
N LEU A 43 -16.58 3.69 -18.08
CA LEU A 43 -15.62 2.76 -17.52
C LEU A 43 -14.31 3.50 -17.32
N GLU A 44 -13.71 3.37 -16.14
CA GLU A 44 -12.48 4.06 -15.79
C GLU A 44 -11.43 3.08 -15.27
N LEU A 45 -10.21 3.27 -15.74
CA LEU A 45 -9.03 2.61 -15.21
C LEU A 45 -8.30 3.59 -14.29
N ILE A 46 -8.04 3.17 -13.05
CA ILE A 46 -7.16 3.88 -12.12
C ILE A 46 -5.88 3.07 -11.92
N VAL A 47 -4.75 3.76 -12.01
CA VAL A 47 -3.46 3.23 -11.61
C VAL A 47 -3.03 3.96 -10.33
N PHE A 48 -3.15 3.28 -9.20
CA PHE A 48 -2.76 3.84 -7.91
C PHE A 48 -1.24 3.91 -7.82
N ARG A 49 -0.73 5.01 -7.27
CA ARG A 49 0.70 5.18 -7.01
C ARG A 49 1.01 4.90 -5.55
N ALA A 50 2.18 4.31 -5.31
CA ALA A 50 2.70 4.03 -3.98
C ALA A 50 1.66 3.27 -3.13
N GLU A 51 1.19 2.16 -3.65
CA GLU A 51 0.32 1.23 -2.91
C GLU A 51 1.12 0.50 -1.84
N GLU A 52 2.33 0.06 -2.20
CA GLU A 52 3.23 -0.69 -1.34
C GLU A 52 3.89 0.18 -0.26
N SER A 53 4.13 -0.42 0.91
CA SER A 53 4.71 0.29 2.06
C SER A 53 6.24 0.38 2.04
N SER A 54 6.88 -0.05 0.99
CA SER A 54 8.33 -0.29 0.93
C SER A 54 9.18 0.96 1.13
N ARG A 55 8.73 2.13 0.69
CA ARG A 55 9.54 3.35 0.76
C ARG A 55 9.38 4.11 2.09
N PHE A 56 8.15 4.32 2.56
CA PHE A 56 7.87 5.18 3.72
C PHE A 56 7.27 4.42 4.91
N GLY A 57 7.15 3.09 4.82
CA GLY A 57 6.57 2.27 5.88
C GLY A 57 5.05 2.43 6.05
N PHE A 58 4.36 3.06 5.10
CA PHE A 58 2.90 3.12 5.02
C PHE A 58 2.43 2.92 3.58
N SER A 59 1.34 2.19 3.43
CA SER A 59 0.79 1.72 2.16
C SER A 59 -0.39 2.55 1.68
N CYS A 60 -0.83 2.27 0.44
CA CYS A 60 -2.05 2.82 -0.16
C CYS A 60 -2.05 4.34 -0.27
N ILE A 61 -0.90 4.95 -0.56
CA ILE A 61 -0.75 6.41 -0.55
C ILE A 61 -1.71 7.04 -1.56
N GLY A 62 -1.69 6.59 -2.81
CA GLY A 62 -2.53 7.17 -3.87
C GLY A 62 -4.02 7.07 -3.55
N SER A 63 -4.50 5.91 -3.11
CA SER A 63 -5.91 5.75 -2.75
C SER A 63 -6.30 6.51 -1.49
N LYS A 64 -5.39 6.66 -0.52
CA LYS A 64 -5.61 7.50 0.67
C LYS A 64 -5.75 8.98 0.32
N VAL A 65 -4.94 9.48 -0.62
CA VAL A 65 -5.09 10.85 -1.15
C VAL A 65 -6.46 11.02 -1.79
N LEU A 66 -6.86 10.10 -2.68
CA LEU A 66 -8.13 10.15 -3.39
C LEU A 66 -9.36 10.06 -2.47
N THR A 67 -9.21 9.43 -1.30
CA THR A 67 -10.31 9.25 -0.33
C THR A 67 -10.22 10.17 0.89
N GLY A 68 -9.25 11.09 0.92
CA GLY A 68 -9.06 12.03 2.03
C GLY A 68 -8.55 11.40 3.32
N LYS A 69 -7.97 10.20 3.26
CA LYS A 69 -7.46 9.46 4.43
C LYS A 69 -5.96 9.71 4.65
N ILE A 70 -5.54 10.95 4.58
CA ILE A 70 -4.15 11.37 4.73
C ILE A 70 -3.82 11.53 6.21
N ASP A 71 -2.82 10.78 6.69
CA ASP A 71 -2.20 11.00 8.01
C ASP A 71 -0.96 11.89 7.81
N ARG A 72 -1.16 13.21 7.77
CA ARG A 72 -0.09 14.18 7.52
C ARG A 72 1.05 14.05 8.53
N THR A 73 0.74 13.88 9.81
CA THR A 73 1.75 13.76 10.87
C THR A 73 2.67 12.57 10.64
N ARG A 74 2.10 11.41 10.37
CA ARG A 74 2.87 10.21 10.08
C ARG A 74 3.67 10.35 8.78
N TRP A 75 3.10 10.96 7.75
CA TRP A 75 3.76 11.13 6.45
C TRP A 75 4.89 12.15 6.50
N GLU A 76 4.85 13.10 7.43
CA GLU A 76 5.95 14.05 7.73
C GLU A 76 7.07 13.39 8.56
N GLN A 77 6.73 12.48 9.45
CA GLN A 77 7.70 11.86 10.37
C GLN A 77 8.49 10.72 9.72
N ASN A 78 7.83 9.89 8.91
CA ASN A 78 8.47 8.75 8.29
C ASN A 78 9.46 9.21 7.21
N ARG A 79 10.60 8.53 7.16
CA ARG A 79 11.68 8.79 6.20
C ARG A 79 11.94 7.56 5.35
N ASP A 80 12.33 7.79 4.09
CA ASP A 80 12.93 6.77 3.24
C ASP A 80 14.42 6.58 3.60
N ASP A 81 15.09 5.67 2.90
CA ASP A 81 16.50 5.35 3.13
C ASP A 81 17.45 6.54 2.81
N GLU A 82 16.97 7.54 2.07
CA GLU A 82 17.69 8.77 1.74
C GLU A 82 17.41 9.90 2.75
N GLY A 83 16.56 9.67 3.75
CA GLY A 83 16.18 10.62 4.78
C GLY A 83 15.06 11.59 4.39
N ASN A 84 14.44 11.42 3.20
CA ASN A 84 13.33 12.26 2.74
C ASN A 84 11.99 11.75 3.26
N ASN A 85 11.10 12.65 3.64
CA ASN A 85 9.71 12.28 3.86
C ASN A 85 8.91 12.31 2.54
N PHE A 86 7.66 11.86 2.61
CA PHE A 86 6.78 11.80 1.45
C PHE A 86 6.58 13.17 0.78
N PHE A 87 6.43 14.24 1.56
CA PHE A 87 6.20 15.58 1.03
C PHE A 87 7.47 16.19 0.41
N ASP A 88 8.66 15.87 0.95
CA ASP A 88 9.94 16.24 0.34
C ASP A 88 10.06 15.64 -1.06
N VAL A 89 9.68 14.36 -1.20
CA VAL A 89 9.69 13.68 -2.50
C VAL A 89 8.67 14.29 -3.47
N LEU A 90 7.45 14.57 -3.02
CA LEU A 90 6.45 15.23 -3.87
C LEU A 90 6.98 16.58 -4.38
N LYS A 91 7.56 17.37 -3.49
CA LYS A 91 8.13 18.68 -3.84
C LYS A 91 9.28 18.54 -4.85
N SER A 92 10.17 17.57 -4.68
CA SER A 92 11.26 17.31 -5.62
C SER A 92 10.77 16.93 -7.02
N LEU A 93 9.59 16.33 -7.11
CA LEU A 93 8.90 15.97 -8.37
C LEU A 93 8.06 17.13 -8.95
N GLY A 94 8.07 18.29 -8.30
CA GLY A 94 7.31 19.47 -8.76
C GLY A 94 5.84 19.50 -8.33
N TYR A 95 5.43 18.62 -7.42
CA TYR A 95 4.05 18.62 -6.89
C TYR A 95 3.92 19.50 -5.65
N GLN A 96 2.79 20.18 -5.53
CA GLN A 96 2.42 20.98 -4.35
C GLN A 96 1.60 20.14 -3.41
N HIS A 97 2.19 19.67 -2.31
CA HIS A 97 1.53 18.78 -1.35
C HIS A 97 0.38 19.47 -0.58
N GLU A 98 0.34 20.79 -0.57
CA GLU A 98 -0.76 21.60 -0.02
C GLU A 98 -2.06 21.39 -0.79
N ASN A 99 -1.95 21.05 -2.06
CA ASN A 99 -3.09 20.88 -2.98
C ASN A 99 -3.62 19.43 -3.05
N LEU A 100 -3.16 18.53 -2.19
CA LEU A 100 -3.61 17.14 -2.21
C LEU A 100 -5.14 16.99 -2.03
N ASP A 101 -5.77 17.91 -1.33
CA ASP A 101 -7.23 17.93 -1.16
C ASP A 101 -7.98 18.17 -2.47
N GLN A 102 -7.33 18.72 -3.49
CA GLN A 102 -7.92 18.87 -4.83
C GLN A 102 -8.00 17.53 -5.59
N CYS A 103 -7.31 16.50 -5.11
CA CYS A 103 -7.34 15.16 -5.68
C CYS A 103 -8.52 14.31 -5.15
N LEU A 104 -9.33 14.83 -4.24
CA LEU A 104 -10.42 14.07 -3.64
C LEU A 104 -11.44 13.63 -4.67
N LEU A 105 -11.75 12.35 -4.67
CA LEU A 105 -12.86 11.81 -5.44
C LEU A 105 -14.19 12.16 -4.77
N LYS A 106 -15.17 12.49 -5.58
CA LYS A 106 -16.55 12.60 -5.09
C LYS A 106 -17.03 11.23 -4.62
N SER A 107 -17.81 11.20 -3.53
CA SER A 107 -18.31 9.97 -2.92
C SER A 107 -19.20 9.13 -3.85
N ASP A 108 -19.78 9.74 -4.89
CA ASP A 108 -20.63 9.12 -5.89
C ASP A 108 -19.91 8.90 -7.23
N ARG A 109 -18.57 9.06 -7.30
CA ARG A 109 -17.81 8.89 -8.55
C ARG A 109 -18.02 7.51 -9.15
N TYR A 110 -17.98 6.46 -8.33
CA TYR A 110 -18.14 5.08 -8.76
C TYR A 110 -19.40 4.45 -8.19
N SER A 111 -20.15 3.74 -9.05
CA SER A 111 -21.22 2.83 -8.62
C SER A 111 -20.69 1.45 -8.22
N ALA A 112 -19.56 1.07 -8.76
CA ALA A 112 -18.81 -0.13 -8.43
C ALA A 112 -17.34 0.05 -8.77
N PHE A 113 -16.48 -0.64 -8.06
CA PHE A 113 -15.05 -0.76 -8.36
C PHE A 113 -14.66 -2.23 -8.27
N VAL A 114 -13.95 -2.72 -9.28
CA VAL A 114 -13.48 -4.11 -9.35
C VAL A 114 -11.98 -4.09 -9.54
N GLU A 115 -11.26 -4.76 -8.68
CA GLU A 115 -9.82 -4.96 -8.79
C GLU A 115 -9.53 -6.44 -9.00
N LEU A 116 -8.80 -6.77 -10.04
CA LEU A 116 -8.18 -8.08 -10.20
C LEU A 116 -6.81 -8.04 -9.53
N HIS A 117 -6.55 -9.00 -8.66
CA HIS A 117 -5.28 -9.12 -7.97
C HIS A 117 -4.81 -10.57 -7.94
N ILE A 118 -3.51 -10.80 -7.87
CA ILE A 118 -2.97 -12.14 -7.58
C ILE A 118 -3.31 -12.51 -6.13
N GLU A 119 -3.42 -13.79 -5.83
CA GLU A 119 -3.75 -14.26 -4.47
C GLU A 119 -2.64 -13.95 -3.46
N GLN A 120 -1.39 -13.86 -3.88
CA GLN A 120 -0.20 -13.78 -3.03
C GLN A 120 -0.08 -14.97 -2.04
N GLY A 121 -0.71 -16.07 -2.38
CA GLY A 121 -0.79 -17.30 -1.60
C GLY A 121 -1.01 -18.51 -2.48
N LYS A 122 -1.33 -19.66 -1.88
CA LYS A 122 -1.50 -20.95 -2.58
C LYS A 122 -2.86 -21.61 -2.37
N ARG A 123 -3.83 -20.90 -1.80
CA ARG A 123 -5.13 -21.52 -1.46
C ARG A 123 -5.91 -21.88 -2.72
N LEU A 124 -6.05 -20.93 -3.65
CA LEU A 124 -6.76 -21.18 -4.90
C LEU A 124 -6.08 -22.24 -5.75
N GLU A 125 -4.74 -22.21 -5.80
CA GLU A 125 -3.95 -23.23 -6.51
C GLU A 125 -4.19 -24.61 -5.90
N ASN A 126 -4.10 -24.76 -4.58
CA ASN A 126 -4.34 -26.02 -3.88
C ASN A 126 -5.77 -26.53 -4.08
N ASP A 127 -6.74 -25.62 -4.10
CA ASP A 127 -8.16 -25.93 -4.31
C ASP A 127 -8.53 -26.07 -5.79
N GLN A 128 -7.56 -25.95 -6.70
CA GLN A 128 -7.74 -25.97 -8.17
C GLN A 128 -8.82 -24.97 -8.63
N LYS A 129 -8.82 -23.77 -8.04
CA LYS A 129 -9.71 -22.67 -8.39
C LYS A 129 -8.96 -21.60 -9.17
N THR A 130 -9.58 -21.11 -10.23
CA THR A 130 -9.00 -20.04 -11.06
C THR A 130 -9.23 -18.67 -10.47
N ILE A 131 -10.36 -18.45 -9.81
CA ILE A 131 -10.78 -17.15 -9.27
C ILE A 131 -11.36 -17.35 -7.88
N GLY A 132 -11.06 -16.42 -6.97
CA GLY A 132 -11.68 -16.27 -5.67
C GLY A 132 -12.27 -14.87 -5.50
N ILE A 133 -13.38 -14.78 -4.79
CA ILE A 133 -13.96 -13.49 -4.40
C ILE A 133 -13.49 -13.17 -2.99
N VAL A 134 -12.80 -12.02 -2.82
CA VAL A 134 -12.35 -11.55 -1.52
C VAL A 134 -13.56 -11.10 -0.71
N ASN A 135 -13.80 -11.70 0.45
CA ASN A 135 -14.86 -11.33 1.36
C ASN A 135 -14.37 -10.65 2.64
N GLY A 136 -13.05 -10.52 2.81
CA GLY A 136 -12.43 -9.83 3.93
C GLY A 136 -10.92 -9.76 3.76
N ILE A 137 -10.33 -8.73 4.32
CA ILE A 137 -8.88 -8.49 4.33
C ILE A 137 -8.45 -8.40 5.79
N ALA A 138 -7.42 -9.18 6.17
CA ALA A 138 -6.85 -9.13 7.50
C ALA A 138 -6.11 -7.81 7.72
N ALA A 139 -6.32 -7.19 8.87
CA ALA A 139 -5.58 -6.01 9.27
C ALA A 139 -4.40 -6.42 10.16
N PRO A 140 -3.13 -6.31 9.69
CA PRO A 140 -1.99 -6.63 10.52
C PRO A 140 -1.76 -5.54 11.57
N THR A 141 -1.47 -5.97 12.80
CA THR A 141 -0.94 -5.07 13.83
C THR A 141 0.57 -5.22 13.88
N ARG A 142 1.29 -4.11 13.79
CA ARG A 142 2.75 -4.07 13.88
C ARG A 142 3.17 -3.22 15.06
N PHE A 143 4.16 -3.68 15.80
CA PHE A 143 4.77 -2.93 16.89
C PHE A 143 6.29 -3.16 16.88
N SER A 144 7.01 -2.20 17.39
CA SER A 144 8.45 -2.30 17.65
C SER A 144 8.68 -2.33 19.16
N VAL A 145 9.51 -3.25 19.62
CA VAL A 145 9.90 -3.34 21.03
C VAL A 145 11.38 -3.04 21.12
N THR A 146 11.72 -2.04 21.94
CA THR A 146 13.11 -1.72 22.25
C THR A 146 13.36 -2.06 23.72
N VAL A 147 14.33 -2.93 23.96
CA VAL A 147 14.77 -3.28 25.31
C VAL A 147 16.16 -2.71 25.52
N ASN A 148 16.30 -1.82 26.50
CA ASN A 148 17.57 -1.19 26.83
C ASN A 148 18.22 -1.93 27.97
N GLY A 149 19.47 -2.33 27.79
CA GLY A 149 20.30 -2.94 28.78
C GLY A 149 21.59 -2.15 29.02
N HIS A 150 22.40 -2.61 29.97
CA HIS A 150 23.71 -2.07 30.26
C HIS A 150 24.79 -3.12 30.00
N ALA A 151 25.84 -2.74 29.30
CA ALA A 151 26.94 -3.65 29.02
C ALA A 151 27.84 -3.78 30.27
N ASP A 152 28.00 -5.01 30.73
CA ASP A 152 28.82 -5.34 31.90
C ASP A 152 29.74 -6.53 31.63
N HIS A 153 30.77 -6.70 32.44
CA HIS A 153 31.69 -7.82 32.32
C HIS A 153 31.00 -9.15 32.66
N SER A 154 31.04 -10.10 31.73
CA SER A 154 30.28 -11.37 31.79
C SER A 154 30.61 -12.25 33.01
N GLY A 155 31.85 -12.21 33.52
CA GLY A 155 32.30 -13.00 34.66
C GLY A 155 32.39 -12.24 35.99
N ALA A 156 32.47 -10.90 35.96
CA ALA A 156 32.67 -10.09 37.19
C ALA A 156 31.37 -9.46 37.70
N THR A 157 30.35 -9.28 36.84
CA THR A 157 29.10 -8.69 37.26
C THR A 157 28.12 -9.77 37.74
N PRO A 158 27.74 -9.80 39.00
CA PRO A 158 26.77 -10.75 39.54
C PRO A 158 25.41 -10.63 38.84
N MET A 159 24.69 -11.72 38.69
CA MET A 159 23.38 -11.76 37.98
C MET A 159 22.37 -10.74 38.53
N TYR A 160 22.33 -10.56 39.84
CA TYR A 160 21.41 -9.63 40.53
C TYR A 160 21.72 -8.14 40.29
N GLN A 161 22.88 -7.82 39.70
CA GLN A 161 23.29 -6.45 39.34
C GLN A 161 23.21 -6.18 37.85
N ARG A 162 22.96 -7.20 37.03
CA ARG A 162 22.90 -7.05 35.57
C ARG A 162 21.61 -6.36 35.14
N GLN A 163 21.76 -5.53 34.11
CA GLN A 163 20.66 -4.98 33.32
C GLN A 163 20.79 -5.49 31.89
N ASP A 164 20.53 -6.79 31.73
CA ASP A 164 20.74 -7.50 30.48
C ASP A 164 19.48 -7.42 29.62
N ALA A 165 19.57 -6.68 28.52
CA ALA A 165 18.44 -6.50 27.59
C ALA A 165 17.91 -7.82 27.01
N LEU A 166 18.71 -8.90 26.98
CA LEU A 166 18.30 -10.20 26.49
C LEU A 166 17.44 -10.99 27.49
N VAL A 167 17.49 -10.62 28.77
CA VAL A 167 16.83 -11.33 29.87
C VAL A 167 15.68 -10.52 30.48
N ALA A 168 15.34 -9.39 29.87
CA ALA A 168 14.29 -8.49 30.35
C ALA A 168 12.86 -9.05 30.09
#